data_03f8e17e03ff77409a05794ace90eb7a
#
_entry.id   03f8e17e03ff77409a05794ace90eb7a
#
_cell.length_a   1.000
_cell.length_b   1.000
_cell.length_c   1.000
_cell.angle_alpha   90.00
_cell.angle_beta   90.00
_cell.angle_gamma   90.00
#
_symmetry.space_group_name_H-M   'P 1'
#
loop_
_entity.id
_entity.type
_entity.pdbx_description
1 polymer ?
#
loop_
_entity_poly.entity_id
_entity_poly.type
_entity_poly.pdbx_seq_one_letter_code
_entity_poly.pdbx_strand_id
1 'polypeptide(L)'
;MAKEEIALNKPSSKDQGANRGKKTRVDDVGDTGKKSIVDIEELSEYDIEKKDEMEEEKYYNLLSIAYALMAITADAPYFLIVSMGDYFRQAFNVKDIMITEFALMESIVFIVVCVLLHLIGSYRLKWNLFQPLFSTFFFTLIHLVVYFKRDYIGHKMVIFSVIPFAIISCVIKMTTMKICVLFRKQYCTAYVCGLSLSGFVVFVLYVLGAYVFFAEDENKFCKMFSLFCGIFSCISLTSFFILHKIYKLPFVERLREKYEDKGLLINQMILVDSVKSIFVVWEYVIIGFLANFIAYQMYPTVFPICIQSSKEMKGLLSGILLFGDSAAHLLVHFLDSYFLKMNLCIFFLIKLMMFGFLPIFAALVVYHNSIFYNSYFLMALSYSFGFCHGILSNAVFVKIPEVCRKRKKEQYLKLAPNIVFLAFVLGTMIGVVVSKLHVHLLTGQ
;
A
#
# COMPACT_ATOMS: atom_id res chain seq x y z
N MET A 1 6.49 40.89 24.32
CA MET A 1 7.82 41.43 24.63
C MET A 1 8.73 40.27 24.96
N ALA A 2 9.67 40.03 24.13
CA ALA A 2 10.99 39.44 24.20
C ALA A 2 11.25 38.68 22.88
N LYS A 3 11.99 39.30 22.01
CA LYS A 3 12.62 38.72 20.83
C LYS A 3 13.90 38.01 21.30
N GLU A 4 14.00 36.72 21.08
CA GLU A 4 15.30 36.02 21.12
C GLU A 4 15.80 35.82 19.69
N GLU A 5 16.82 36.54 19.36
CA GLU A 5 17.67 36.37 18.19
C GLU A 5 18.53 35.11 18.38
N ILE A 6 18.34 34.13 17.53
CA ILE A 6 19.26 32.97 17.45
C ILE A 6 20.33 33.30 16.42
N ALA A 7 21.53 33.56 16.94
CA ALA A 7 22.74 33.79 16.17
C ALA A 7 23.15 32.57 15.36
N LEU A 8 23.30 32.75 14.05
CA LEU A 8 23.89 31.77 13.12
C LEU A 8 25.40 31.70 13.36
N ASN A 9 25.89 30.61 13.93
CA ASN A 9 27.31 30.29 13.96
C ASN A 9 27.75 29.79 12.56
N LYS A 10 28.52 30.60 11.86
CA LYS A 10 29.31 30.24 10.69
C LYS A 10 30.52 29.42 11.14
N PRO A 11 30.84 28.26 10.54
CA PRO A 11 32.13 27.62 10.79
C PRO A 11 33.26 28.37 10.03
N SER A 12 34.31 28.65 10.76
CA SER A 12 35.56 29.27 10.33
C SER A 12 36.33 28.41 9.34
N SER A 13 36.63 28.99 8.20
CA SER A 13 37.62 28.47 7.25
C SER A 13 39.04 28.70 7.77
N LYS A 14 39.79 27.65 8.07
CA LYS A 14 41.26 27.59 8.04
C LYS A 14 41.68 26.14 8.25
N ASP A 15 42.11 25.52 7.14
CA ASP A 15 43.35 24.76 7.07
C ASP A 15 43.62 24.36 5.62
N GLN A 16 44.46 25.22 4.99
CA GLN A 16 45.13 24.88 3.73
C GLN A 16 46.44 24.16 4.09
N GLY A 17 46.42 22.84 4.00
CA GLY A 17 47.61 22.00 4.07
C GLY A 17 48.15 21.69 2.68
N ALA A 18 49.20 22.32 2.30
CA ALA A 18 49.90 22.11 1.04
C ALA A 18 50.44 20.67 0.92
N ASN A 19 50.11 19.97 -0.15
CA ASN A 19 50.81 18.75 -0.56
C ASN A 19 51.48 18.98 -1.90
N ARG A 20 52.80 19.14 -1.84
CA ARG A 20 53.73 19.34 -2.97
C ARG A 20 53.82 18.06 -3.82
N GLY A 21 53.37 18.15 -5.08
CA GLY A 21 53.58 17.15 -6.06
C GLY A 21 55.05 16.97 -6.43
N LYS A 22 55.53 15.73 -6.41
CA LYS A 22 56.77 15.34 -7.04
C LYS A 22 56.53 15.20 -8.57
N LYS A 23 57.11 16.14 -9.33
CA LYS A 23 57.32 16.00 -10.76
C LYS A 23 58.41 14.98 -11.00
N THR A 24 58.09 13.83 -11.53
CA THR A 24 59.06 12.97 -12.22
C THR A 24 58.99 13.27 -13.71
N ARG A 25 60.13 13.77 -14.21
CA ARG A 25 60.43 14.01 -15.62
C ARG A 25 60.71 12.61 -16.24
N VAL A 26 59.98 12.25 -17.28
CA VAL A 26 60.39 11.13 -18.15
C VAL A 26 60.50 11.67 -19.55
N ASP A 27 61.66 11.40 -20.13
CA ASP A 27 62.14 11.90 -21.40
C ASP A 27 61.40 11.24 -22.60
N ASP A 28 61.33 12.01 -23.66
CA ASP A 28 60.92 11.71 -25.03
C ASP A 28 61.55 10.42 -25.58
N VAL A 29 60.69 9.53 -26.13
CA VAL A 29 61.07 8.66 -27.29
C VAL A 29 59.81 8.32 -28.10
N GLY A 30 59.79 8.81 -29.37
CA GLY A 30 59.39 8.08 -30.59
C GLY A 30 57.93 7.67 -30.80
N ASP A 31 57.24 8.51 -31.54
CA ASP A 31 56.34 8.24 -32.69
C ASP A 31 56.03 6.79 -33.04
N THR A 32 54.75 6.41 -32.95
CA THR A 32 53.94 5.73 -33.98
C THR A 32 52.53 5.45 -33.47
N GLY A 33 51.56 5.92 -34.22
CA GLY A 33 50.12 5.62 -34.29
C GLY A 33 49.51 4.61 -33.30
N LYS A 34 49.12 5.05 -32.12
CA LYS A 34 48.07 4.40 -31.32
C LYS A 34 46.93 5.39 -31.10
N LYS A 35 45.78 4.99 -31.62
CA LYS A 35 44.49 5.59 -31.26
C LYS A 35 44.47 5.87 -29.76
N SER A 36 44.24 7.12 -29.39
CA SER A 36 44.01 7.52 -28.04
C SER A 36 42.92 6.64 -27.45
N ILE A 37 43.32 5.71 -26.59
CA ILE A 37 42.43 5.13 -25.60
C ILE A 37 42.03 6.32 -24.79
N VAL A 38 40.77 6.76 -24.96
CA VAL A 38 40.14 7.74 -24.05
C VAL A 38 40.30 7.13 -22.67
N ASP A 39 41.11 7.75 -21.85
CA ASP A 39 41.19 7.48 -20.44
C ASP A 39 39.76 7.61 -19.94
N ILE A 40 39.12 6.48 -19.65
CA ILE A 40 37.89 6.44 -18.92
C ILE A 40 38.31 6.89 -17.51
N GLU A 41 38.25 8.21 -17.27
CA GLU A 41 38.33 8.73 -15.92
C GLU A 41 37.35 7.90 -15.10
N GLU A 42 37.86 7.14 -14.15
CA GLU A 42 37.03 6.49 -13.13
C GLU A 42 36.26 7.60 -12.44
N LEU A 43 34.99 7.78 -12.84
CA LEU A 43 34.08 8.70 -12.18
C LEU A 43 34.11 8.36 -10.69
N SER A 44 34.41 9.34 -9.85
CA SER A 44 34.39 9.12 -8.41
C SER A 44 32.99 8.60 -8.01
N GLU A 45 32.91 7.79 -6.98
CA GLU A 45 31.62 7.27 -6.47
C GLU A 45 30.63 8.42 -6.20
N TYR A 46 31.13 9.56 -5.78
CA TYR A 46 30.40 10.80 -5.59
C TYR A 46 29.78 11.35 -6.90
N ASP A 47 30.51 11.33 -7.99
CA ASP A 47 30.03 11.84 -9.29
C ASP A 47 28.93 10.93 -9.86
N ILE A 48 29.03 9.62 -9.61
CA ILE A 48 28.01 8.64 -9.98
C ILE A 48 26.73 8.88 -9.16
N GLU A 49 26.84 9.05 -7.85
CA GLU A 49 25.68 9.33 -6.98
C GLU A 49 24.98 10.65 -7.37
N LYS A 50 25.73 11.69 -7.64
CA LYS A 50 25.17 12.98 -8.10
C LYS A 50 24.49 12.87 -9.46
N LYS A 51 25.05 12.08 -10.37
CA LYS A 51 24.40 11.82 -11.67
C LYS A 51 23.10 11.03 -11.49
N ASP A 52 23.09 10.03 -10.62
CA ASP A 52 21.90 9.23 -10.33
C ASP A 52 20.79 10.09 -9.70
N GLU A 53 21.12 11.02 -8.81
CA GLU A 53 20.18 11.98 -8.22
C GLU A 53 19.56 12.90 -9.28
N MET A 54 20.35 13.39 -10.23
CA MET A 54 19.85 14.21 -11.34
C MET A 54 18.96 13.44 -12.30
N GLU A 55 19.31 12.18 -12.61
CA GLU A 55 18.49 11.30 -13.43
C GLU A 55 17.18 10.94 -12.70
N GLU A 56 17.23 10.65 -11.42
CA GLU A 56 16.04 10.42 -10.59
C GLU A 56 15.08 11.61 -10.59
N GLU A 57 15.60 12.83 -10.45
CA GLU A 57 14.78 14.06 -10.50
C GLU A 57 14.07 14.21 -11.85
N LYS A 58 14.76 13.91 -12.95
CA LYS A 58 14.19 13.97 -14.31
C LYS A 58 13.01 13.00 -14.46
N TYR A 59 13.07 11.82 -13.84
CA TYR A 59 12.06 10.78 -13.96
C TYR A 59 11.11 10.72 -12.74
N TYR A 60 11.18 11.68 -11.83
CA TYR A 60 10.42 11.70 -10.58
C TYR A 60 8.93 11.44 -10.76
N ASN A 61 8.28 12.19 -11.67
CA ASN A 61 6.84 12.03 -11.91
C ASN A 61 6.51 10.64 -12.49
N LEU A 62 7.33 10.14 -13.41
CA LEU A 62 7.12 8.83 -14.03
C LEU A 62 7.25 7.70 -12.98
N LEU A 63 8.25 7.79 -12.11
CA LEU A 63 8.46 6.84 -11.03
C LEU A 63 7.28 6.87 -10.02
N SER A 64 6.85 8.07 -9.62
CA SER A 64 5.71 8.23 -8.71
C SER A 64 4.43 7.63 -9.30
N ILE A 65 4.14 7.90 -10.56
CA ILE A 65 2.98 7.32 -11.27
C ILE A 65 3.12 5.79 -11.38
N ALA A 66 4.30 5.27 -11.68
CA ALA A 66 4.51 3.84 -11.78
C ALA A 66 4.27 3.11 -10.46
N TYR A 67 4.78 3.66 -9.35
CA TYR A 67 4.54 3.10 -8.02
C TYR A 67 3.07 3.18 -7.63
N ALA A 68 2.39 4.29 -7.93
CA ALA A 68 0.95 4.42 -7.70
C ALA A 68 0.14 3.41 -8.53
N LEU A 69 0.41 3.25 -9.82
CA LEU A 69 -0.26 2.27 -10.69
C LEU A 69 -0.01 0.83 -10.23
N MET A 70 1.22 0.51 -9.83
CA MET A 70 1.54 -0.81 -9.29
C MET A 70 0.74 -1.09 -8.01
N ALA A 71 0.61 -0.10 -7.15
CA ALA A 71 -0.17 -0.21 -5.93
C ALA A 71 -1.67 -0.38 -6.21
N ILE A 72 -2.23 0.38 -7.15
CA ILE A 72 -3.63 0.23 -7.59
C ILE A 72 -3.90 -1.21 -8.03
N THR A 73 -3.01 -1.80 -8.83
CA THR A 73 -3.19 -3.16 -9.33
C THR A 73 -2.99 -4.23 -8.25
N ALA A 74 -2.27 -3.91 -7.17
CA ALA A 74 -2.04 -4.83 -6.06
C ALA A 74 -3.30 -5.04 -5.20
N ASP A 75 -4.12 -4.01 -4.98
CA ASP A 75 -5.29 -4.07 -4.10
C ASP A 75 -6.64 -4.08 -4.84
N ALA A 76 -6.65 -3.75 -6.13
CA ALA A 76 -7.87 -3.73 -6.93
C ALA A 76 -8.69 -5.03 -6.88
N PRO A 77 -8.09 -6.25 -6.91
CA PRO A 77 -8.86 -7.49 -6.80
C PRO A 77 -9.62 -7.60 -5.48
N TYR A 78 -9.01 -7.19 -4.38
CA TYR A 78 -9.65 -7.18 -3.07
C TYR A 78 -10.86 -6.25 -3.05
N PHE A 79 -10.67 -4.99 -3.44
CA PHE A 79 -11.75 -4.00 -3.44
C PHE A 79 -12.87 -4.34 -4.42
N LEU A 80 -12.54 -4.96 -5.56
CA LEU A 80 -13.55 -5.47 -6.50
C LEU A 80 -14.48 -6.49 -5.83
N ILE A 81 -13.92 -7.49 -5.15
CA ILE A 81 -14.70 -8.52 -4.46
C ILE A 81 -15.52 -7.91 -3.32
N VAL A 82 -14.93 -7.01 -2.54
CA VAL A 82 -15.60 -6.31 -1.44
C VAL A 82 -16.80 -5.50 -1.94
N SER A 83 -16.64 -4.74 -3.01
CA SER A 83 -17.71 -3.89 -3.56
C SER A 83 -18.83 -4.67 -4.24
N MET A 84 -18.53 -5.87 -4.73
CA MET A 84 -19.47 -6.73 -5.44
C MET A 84 -19.97 -7.92 -4.60
N GLY A 85 -19.77 -7.89 -3.27
CA GLY A 85 -20.05 -9.02 -2.39
C GLY A 85 -21.49 -9.57 -2.46
N ASP A 86 -22.48 -8.68 -2.51
CA ASP A 86 -23.89 -9.09 -2.64
C ASP A 86 -24.18 -9.73 -4.02
N TYR A 87 -23.50 -9.27 -5.08
CA TYR A 87 -23.58 -9.90 -6.40
C TYR A 87 -23.03 -11.33 -6.36
N PHE A 88 -21.88 -11.53 -5.74
CA PHE A 88 -21.30 -12.87 -5.58
C PHE A 88 -22.22 -13.82 -4.82
N ARG A 89 -22.83 -13.35 -3.72
CA ARG A 89 -23.81 -14.14 -2.96
C ARG A 89 -24.96 -14.62 -3.84
N GLN A 90 -25.48 -13.76 -4.69
CA GLN A 90 -26.56 -14.11 -5.62
C GLN A 90 -26.10 -15.01 -6.75
N ALA A 91 -24.97 -14.66 -7.40
CA ALA A 91 -24.45 -15.39 -8.54
C ALA A 91 -24.13 -16.86 -8.18
N PHE A 92 -23.65 -17.10 -6.97
CA PHE A 92 -23.30 -18.45 -6.49
C PHE A 92 -24.37 -19.11 -5.63
N ASN A 93 -25.48 -18.41 -5.35
CA ASN A 93 -26.56 -18.89 -4.47
C ASN A 93 -26.05 -19.40 -3.11
N VAL A 94 -25.13 -18.66 -2.49
CA VAL A 94 -24.55 -19.00 -1.18
C VAL A 94 -25.07 -18.07 -0.10
N LYS A 95 -25.24 -18.60 1.12
CA LYS A 95 -25.60 -17.81 2.30
C LYS A 95 -24.39 -17.15 2.94
N ASP A 96 -23.20 -17.75 2.74
CA ASP A 96 -21.96 -17.31 3.36
C ASP A 96 -21.53 -15.93 2.87
N ILE A 97 -20.92 -15.16 3.77
CA ILE A 97 -20.39 -13.84 3.48
C ILE A 97 -19.01 -13.99 2.83
N MET A 98 -19.00 -14.11 1.51
CA MET A 98 -17.78 -14.32 0.73
C MET A 98 -16.66 -13.30 1.05
N ILE A 99 -17.04 -12.05 1.30
CA ILE A 99 -16.10 -10.98 1.63
C ILE A 99 -15.25 -11.33 2.85
N THR A 100 -15.89 -11.87 3.91
CA THR A 100 -15.21 -12.20 5.15
C THR A 100 -14.29 -13.40 4.98
N GLU A 101 -14.71 -14.42 4.22
CA GLU A 101 -13.86 -15.58 3.93
C GLU A 101 -12.66 -15.18 3.08
N PHE A 102 -12.87 -14.32 2.08
CA PHE A 102 -11.81 -13.80 1.24
C PHE A 102 -10.79 -12.98 2.04
N ALA A 103 -11.25 -12.01 2.83
CA ALA A 103 -10.39 -11.16 3.65
C ALA A 103 -9.61 -11.97 4.73
N LEU A 104 -10.24 -12.98 5.32
CA LEU A 104 -9.59 -13.87 6.27
C LEU A 104 -8.50 -14.70 5.61
N MET A 105 -8.81 -15.34 4.48
CA MET A 105 -7.85 -16.16 3.73
C MET A 105 -6.67 -15.32 3.25
N GLU A 106 -6.92 -14.14 2.69
CA GLU A 106 -5.87 -13.21 2.28
C GLU A 106 -4.97 -12.84 3.45
N SER A 107 -5.54 -12.46 4.60
CA SER A 107 -4.78 -12.07 5.79
C SER A 107 -3.91 -13.20 6.35
N ILE A 108 -4.43 -14.43 6.39
CA ILE A 108 -3.67 -15.61 6.81
C ILE A 108 -2.48 -15.84 5.88
N VAL A 109 -2.72 -15.82 4.57
CA VAL A 109 -1.66 -16.02 3.57
C VAL A 109 -0.62 -14.91 3.67
N PHE A 110 -1.04 -13.65 3.83
CA PHE A 110 -0.12 -12.53 4.03
C PHE A 110 0.77 -12.71 5.25
N ILE A 111 0.23 -13.12 6.40
CA ILE A 111 1.01 -13.34 7.62
C ILE A 111 2.07 -14.43 7.39
N VAL A 112 1.64 -15.57 6.83
CA VAL A 112 2.55 -16.68 6.56
C VAL A 112 3.67 -16.25 5.61
N VAL A 113 3.33 -15.59 4.52
CA VAL A 113 4.31 -15.12 3.52
C VAL A 113 5.21 -14.03 4.11
N CYS A 114 4.66 -13.07 4.87
CA CYS A 114 5.46 -12.05 5.55
C CYS A 114 6.50 -12.66 6.50
N VAL A 115 6.09 -13.65 7.30
CA VAL A 115 7.01 -14.34 8.23
C VAL A 115 8.08 -15.09 7.43
N LEU A 116 7.69 -15.85 6.40
CA LEU A 116 8.65 -16.57 5.54
C LEU A 116 9.63 -15.64 4.88
N LEU A 117 9.17 -14.52 4.32
CA LEU A 117 10.02 -13.52 3.68
C LEU A 117 10.98 -12.84 4.67
N HIS A 118 10.55 -12.62 5.91
CA HIS A 118 11.43 -12.14 6.98
C HIS A 118 12.54 -13.15 7.33
N LEU A 119 12.21 -14.45 7.34
CA LEU A 119 13.17 -15.51 7.61
C LEU A 119 14.17 -15.70 6.45
N ILE A 120 13.71 -15.60 5.22
CA ILE A 120 14.52 -15.81 4.02
C ILE A 120 15.43 -14.60 3.73
N GLY A 121 14.98 -13.39 4.04
CA GLY A 121 15.79 -12.14 3.98
C GLY A 121 16.11 -11.60 2.59
N SER A 122 15.88 -12.35 1.50
CA SER A 122 16.22 -11.91 0.16
C SER A 122 15.01 -11.68 -0.73
N TYR A 123 14.98 -10.52 -1.38
CA TYR A 123 13.92 -10.14 -2.32
C TYR A 123 14.53 -9.70 -3.64
N ARG A 124 14.05 -10.26 -4.74
CA ARG A 124 14.44 -9.81 -6.06
C ARG A 124 13.43 -8.81 -6.60
N LEU A 125 13.90 -7.60 -6.89
CA LEU A 125 13.09 -6.50 -7.42
C LEU A 125 12.40 -6.86 -8.74
N LYS A 126 13.01 -7.72 -9.53
CA LYS A 126 12.45 -8.18 -10.82
C LYS A 126 11.06 -8.78 -10.69
N TRP A 127 10.69 -9.32 -9.53
CA TRP A 127 9.37 -9.90 -9.32
C TRP A 127 8.25 -8.87 -9.38
N ASN A 128 8.56 -7.60 -9.06
CA ASN A 128 7.57 -6.52 -9.14
C ASN A 128 7.05 -6.31 -10.58
N LEU A 129 7.83 -6.66 -11.59
CA LEU A 129 7.40 -6.59 -13.00
C LEU A 129 6.24 -7.54 -13.30
N PHE A 130 6.20 -8.69 -12.66
CA PHE A 130 5.20 -9.72 -12.96
C PHE A 130 3.86 -9.48 -12.29
N GLN A 131 3.82 -8.64 -11.25
CA GLN A 131 2.59 -8.40 -10.50
C GLN A 131 1.43 -7.85 -11.36
N PRO A 132 1.62 -6.83 -12.20
CA PRO A 132 0.52 -6.35 -13.02
C PRO A 132 -0.02 -7.41 -13.99
N LEU A 133 0.86 -8.25 -14.57
CA LEU A 133 0.45 -9.37 -15.41
C LEU A 133 -0.34 -10.40 -14.62
N PHE A 134 0.09 -10.68 -13.40
CA PHE A 134 -0.60 -11.61 -12.53
C PHE A 134 -1.98 -11.07 -12.11
N SER A 135 -2.09 -9.77 -11.81
CA SER A 135 -3.38 -9.13 -11.55
C SER A 135 -4.31 -9.23 -12.75
N THR A 136 -3.81 -9.00 -13.96
CA THR A 136 -4.59 -9.18 -15.20
C THR A 136 -5.10 -10.61 -15.34
N PHE A 137 -4.23 -11.59 -15.13
CA PHE A 137 -4.61 -13.00 -15.15
C PHE A 137 -5.67 -13.32 -14.10
N PHE A 138 -5.52 -12.80 -12.88
CA PHE A 138 -6.47 -13.00 -11.79
C PHE A 138 -7.85 -12.41 -12.11
N PHE A 139 -7.93 -11.18 -12.63
CA PHE A 139 -9.19 -10.58 -13.05
C PHE A 139 -9.87 -11.38 -14.15
N THR A 140 -9.09 -11.87 -15.12
CA THR A 140 -9.62 -12.72 -16.19
C THR A 140 -10.14 -14.05 -15.65
N LEU A 141 -9.41 -14.69 -14.74
CA LEU A 141 -9.80 -15.95 -14.11
C LEU A 141 -11.10 -15.80 -13.31
N ILE A 142 -11.18 -14.79 -12.43
CA ILE A 142 -12.41 -14.53 -11.66
C ILE A 142 -13.58 -14.28 -12.60
N HIS A 143 -13.38 -13.46 -13.62
CA HIS A 143 -14.44 -13.15 -14.58
C HIS A 143 -14.96 -14.42 -15.26
N LEU A 144 -14.07 -15.31 -15.72
CA LEU A 144 -14.45 -16.58 -16.32
C LEU A 144 -15.17 -17.50 -15.32
N VAL A 145 -14.68 -17.61 -14.08
CA VAL A 145 -15.34 -18.41 -13.04
C VAL A 145 -16.75 -17.89 -12.76
N VAL A 146 -16.92 -16.59 -12.56
CA VAL A 146 -18.24 -15.97 -12.31
C VAL A 146 -19.18 -16.17 -13.50
N TYR A 147 -18.66 -16.14 -14.72
CA TYR A 147 -19.49 -16.29 -15.91
C TYR A 147 -19.94 -17.74 -16.16
N PHE A 148 -19.02 -18.72 -16.01
CA PHE A 148 -19.28 -20.13 -16.39
C PHE A 148 -19.64 -21.04 -15.22
N LYS A 149 -19.26 -20.72 -13.98
CA LYS A 149 -19.44 -21.56 -12.80
C LYS A 149 -20.20 -20.81 -11.71
N ARG A 150 -21.56 -20.73 -11.89
CA ARG A 150 -22.45 -20.04 -10.93
C ARG A 150 -23.02 -21.01 -9.89
N ASP A 151 -22.16 -21.83 -9.29
CA ASP A 151 -22.51 -22.80 -8.28
C ASP A 151 -21.59 -22.71 -7.06
N TYR A 152 -21.82 -23.57 -6.06
CA TYR A 152 -20.98 -23.63 -4.85
C TYR A 152 -19.50 -23.94 -5.16
N ILE A 153 -19.23 -24.74 -6.21
CA ILE A 153 -17.86 -25.04 -6.65
C ILE A 153 -17.18 -23.77 -7.14
N GLY A 154 -17.88 -22.98 -7.98
CA GLY A 154 -17.39 -21.68 -8.45
C GLY A 154 -17.10 -20.72 -7.30
N HIS A 155 -17.96 -20.65 -6.28
CA HIS A 155 -17.72 -19.88 -5.06
C HIS A 155 -16.41 -20.29 -4.37
N LYS A 156 -16.18 -21.58 -4.15
CA LYS A 156 -14.93 -22.07 -3.55
C LYS A 156 -13.72 -21.82 -4.46
N MET A 157 -13.86 -21.93 -5.77
CA MET A 157 -12.78 -21.58 -6.72
C MET A 157 -12.35 -20.13 -6.59
N VAL A 158 -13.28 -19.18 -6.44
CA VAL A 158 -12.94 -17.76 -6.23
C VAL A 158 -12.23 -17.57 -4.91
N ILE A 159 -12.69 -18.19 -3.81
CA ILE A 159 -12.01 -18.06 -2.49
C ILE A 159 -10.61 -18.66 -2.55
N PHE A 160 -10.41 -19.83 -3.12
CA PHE A 160 -9.08 -20.45 -3.19
C PHE A 160 -8.14 -19.73 -4.15
N SER A 161 -8.65 -19.01 -5.16
CA SER A 161 -7.82 -18.19 -6.05
C SER A 161 -7.15 -17.01 -5.33
N VAL A 162 -7.62 -16.63 -4.13
CA VAL A 162 -6.96 -15.62 -3.30
C VAL A 162 -5.56 -16.04 -2.85
N ILE A 163 -5.31 -17.35 -2.68
CA ILE A 163 -4.03 -17.84 -2.17
C ILE A 163 -2.86 -17.42 -3.07
N PRO A 164 -2.79 -17.81 -4.36
CA PRO A 164 -1.70 -17.38 -5.24
C PRO A 164 -1.66 -15.87 -5.41
N PHE A 165 -2.81 -15.20 -5.47
CA PHE A 165 -2.88 -13.75 -5.52
C PHE A 165 -2.25 -13.11 -4.27
N ALA A 166 -2.65 -13.53 -3.07
CA ALA A 166 -2.15 -12.99 -1.81
C ALA A 166 -0.63 -13.23 -1.65
N ILE A 167 -0.11 -14.40 -2.05
CA ILE A 167 1.32 -14.67 -2.04
C ILE A 167 2.07 -13.63 -2.86
N ILE A 168 1.68 -13.43 -4.11
CA ILE A 168 2.36 -12.51 -5.03
C ILE A 168 2.18 -11.06 -4.57
N SER A 169 0.96 -10.66 -4.20
CA SER A 169 0.68 -9.31 -3.70
C SER A 169 1.50 -9.00 -2.43
N CYS A 170 1.62 -9.95 -1.50
CA CYS A 170 2.43 -9.81 -0.29
C CYS A 170 3.93 -9.62 -0.62
N VAL A 171 4.48 -10.49 -1.45
CA VAL A 171 5.89 -10.40 -1.89
C VAL A 171 6.16 -9.01 -2.47
N ILE A 172 5.27 -8.52 -3.32
CA ILE A 172 5.44 -7.24 -4.00
C ILE A 172 5.28 -6.06 -3.06
N LYS A 173 4.24 -6.07 -2.20
CA LYS A 173 4.04 -5.01 -1.21
C LYS A 173 5.27 -4.86 -0.32
N MET A 174 5.78 -5.95 0.22
CA MET A 174 6.97 -5.93 1.08
C MET A 174 8.23 -5.48 0.33
N THR A 175 8.43 -5.97 -0.89
CA THR A 175 9.59 -5.58 -1.71
C THR A 175 9.51 -4.11 -2.07
N THR A 176 8.35 -3.63 -2.51
CA THR A 176 8.17 -2.22 -2.92
C THR A 176 8.33 -1.28 -1.75
N MET A 177 7.77 -1.60 -0.57
CA MET A 177 7.96 -0.80 0.64
C MET A 177 9.43 -0.67 1.02
N LYS A 178 10.18 -1.79 0.97
CA LYS A 178 11.63 -1.79 1.24
C LYS A 178 12.37 -0.84 0.29
N ILE A 179 12.00 -0.84 -0.99
CA ILE A 179 12.66 -0.02 -2.00
C ILE A 179 12.26 1.45 -1.87
N CYS A 180 10.97 1.72 -1.75
CA CYS A 180 10.48 3.09 -1.63
C CYS A 180 11.13 3.85 -0.45
N VAL A 181 11.46 3.15 0.64
CA VAL A 181 12.16 3.75 1.80
C VAL A 181 13.64 4.02 1.51
N LEU A 182 14.26 3.23 0.63
CA LEU A 182 15.67 3.44 0.22
C LEU A 182 15.82 4.60 -0.77
N PHE A 183 14.80 4.84 -1.57
CA PHE A 183 14.70 6.02 -2.44
C PHE A 183 14.24 7.25 -1.65
N ARG A 184 13.57 8.16 -2.31
CA ARG A 184 12.94 9.30 -1.65
C ARG A 184 11.65 8.87 -0.96
N LYS A 185 11.37 9.44 0.22
CA LYS A 185 10.13 9.17 0.99
C LYS A 185 8.85 9.38 0.16
N GLN A 186 8.88 10.25 -0.86
CA GLN A 186 7.76 10.56 -1.73
C GLN A 186 7.28 9.35 -2.52
N TYR A 187 8.16 8.42 -2.88
CA TYR A 187 7.74 7.19 -3.59
C TYR A 187 6.98 6.23 -2.66
N CYS A 188 7.36 6.17 -1.39
CA CYS A 188 6.63 5.42 -0.40
C CYS A 188 5.20 5.96 -0.24
N THR A 189 5.06 7.28 -0.14
CA THR A 189 3.74 7.92 -0.04
C THR A 189 2.93 7.76 -1.33
N ALA A 190 3.56 7.87 -2.51
CA ALA A 190 2.91 7.61 -3.79
C ALA A 190 2.40 6.16 -3.89
N TYR A 191 3.19 5.19 -3.44
CA TYR A 191 2.79 3.79 -3.41
C TYR A 191 1.60 3.55 -2.46
N VAL A 192 1.69 4.03 -1.21
CA VAL A 192 0.60 3.88 -0.23
C VAL A 192 -0.67 4.61 -0.70
N CYS A 193 -0.52 5.77 -1.32
CA CYS A 193 -1.62 6.50 -1.94
C CYS A 193 -2.28 5.68 -3.07
N GLY A 194 -1.48 5.00 -3.89
CA GLY A 194 -1.98 4.11 -4.94
C GLY A 194 -2.76 2.91 -4.40
N LEU A 195 -2.36 2.32 -3.27
CA LEU A 195 -3.13 1.25 -2.62
C LEU A 195 -4.55 1.72 -2.29
N SER A 196 -4.68 2.90 -1.73
CA SER A 196 -5.98 3.47 -1.40
C SER A 196 -6.78 3.94 -2.62
N LEU A 197 -6.10 4.50 -3.64
CA LEU A 197 -6.73 4.91 -4.89
C LEU A 197 -7.42 3.75 -5.62
N SER A 198 -6.99 2.51 -5.41
CA SER A 198 -7.69 1.35 -5.96
C SER A 198 -9.14 1.26 -5.49
N GLY A 199 -9.38 1.54 -4.19
CA GLY A 199 -10.73 1.63 -3.61
C GLY A 199 -11.56 2.78 -4.20
N PHE A 200 -10.94 3.94 -4.41
CA PHE A 200 -11.60 5.09 -5.05
C PHE A 200 -12.01 4.78 -6.50
N VAL A 201 -11.13 4.18 -7.28
CA VAL A 201 -11.44 3.79 -8.66
C VAL A 201 -12.61 2.80 -8.69
N VAL A 202 -12.61 1.80 -7.78
CA VAL A 202 -13.74 0.87 -7.65
C VAL A 202 -15.03 1.63 -7.29
N PHE A 203 -14.97 2.58 -6.37
CA PHE A 203 -16.13 3.40 -6.00
C PHE A 203 -16.69 4.19 -7.19
N VAL A 204 -15.85 4.89 -7.93
CA VAL A 204 -16.27 5.66 -9.11
C VAL A 204 -16.91 4.73 -10.15
N LEU A 205 -16.28 3.62 -10.44
CA LEU A 205 -16.81 2.64 -11.39
C LEU A 205 -18.14 2.03 -10.90
N TYR A 206 -18.27 1.81 -9.58
CA TYR A 206 -19.52 1.33 -8.99
C TYR A 206 -20.66 2.35 -9.19
N VAL A 207 -20.41 3.61 -8.88
CA VAL A 207 -21.42 4.68 -9.05
C VAL A 207 -21.80 4.82 -10.53
N LEU A 208 -20.82 4.91 -11.43
CA LEU A 208 -21.06 5.01 -12.86
C LEU A 208 -21.80 3.78 -13.40
N GLY A 209 -21.40 2.59 -13.00
CA GLY A 209 -22.05 1.35 -13.43
C GLY A 209 -23.49 1.22 -12.91
N ALA A 210 -23.69 1.41 -11.60
CA ALA A 210 -24.97 1.17 -10.95
C ALA A 210 -26.04 2.22 -11.27
N TYR A 211 -25.62 3.49 -11.43
CA TYR A 211 -26.56 4.61 -11.51
C TYR A 211 -26.59 5.31 -12.88
N VAL A 212 -25.57 5.11 -13.74
CA VAL A 212 -25.48 5.77 -15.04
C VAL A 212 -25.56 4.76 -16.19
N PHE A 213 -24.62 3.80 -16.28
CA PHE A 213 -24.51 2.94 -17.46
C PHE A 213 -25.52 1.77 -17.48
N PHE A 214 -25.82 1.19 -16.32
CA PHE A 214 -26.63 -0.01 -16.22
C PHE A 214 -27.82 0.16 -15.25
N ALA A 215 -28.32 1.37 -15.04
CA ALA A 215 -29.34 1.67 -14.03
C ALA A 215 -30.60 0.82 -14.19
N GLU A 216 -31.07 0.62 -15.41
CA GLU A 216 -32.30 -0.10 -15.75
C GLU A 216 -32.06 -1.54 -16.22
N ASP A 217 -30.81 -2.04 -16.16
CA ASP A 217 -30.47 -3.35 -16.70
C ASP A 217 -30.71 -4.44 -15.66
N GLU A 218 -31.46 -5.49 -16.01
CA GLU A 218 -31.71 -6.63 -15.13
C GLU A 218 -30.42 -7.37 -14.76
N ASN A 219 -29.42 -7.40 -15.66
CA ASN A 219 -28.10 -8.01 -15.45
C ASN A 219 -27.02 -6.99 -15.08
N LYS A 220 -27.40 -5.82 -14.49
CA LYS A 220 -26.50 -4.71 -14.20
C LYS A 220 -25.22 -5.13 -13.45
N PHE A 221 -25.35 -5.98 -12.45
CA PHE A 221 -24.20 -6.40 -11.66
C PHE A 221 -23.20 -7.25 -12.44
N CYS A 222 -23.69 -8.13 -13.34
CA CYS A 222 -22.79 -8.90 -14.21
C CYS A 222 -22.03 -8.02 -15.19
N LYS A 223 -22.72 -7.05 -15.78
CA LYS A 223 -22.10 -6.08 -16.71
C LYS A 223 -21.11 -5.16 -15.99
N MET A 224 -21.47 -4.67 -14.79
CA MET A 224 -20.56 -3.90 -13.94
C MET A 224 -19.30 -4.70 -13.61
N PHE A 225 -19.46 -5.95 -13.19
CA PHE A 225 -18.31 -6.81 -12.86
C PHE A 225 -17.39 -7.02 -14.06
N SER A 226 -17.95 -7.26 -15.24
CA SER A 226 -17.20 -7.37 -16.50
C SER A 226 -16.47 -6.07 -16.84
N LEU A 227 -17.12 -4.93 -16.65
CA LEU A 227 -16.51 -3.61 -16.85
C LEU A 227 -15.33 -3.39 -15.90
N PHE A 228 -15.48 -3.73 -14.62
CA PHE A 228 -14.41 -3.61 -13.62
C PHE A 228 -13.21 -4.49 -13.99
N CYS A 229 -13.45 -5.76 -14.29
CA CYS A 229 -12.38 -6.68 -14.71
C CYS A 229 -11.64 -6.17 -15.94
N GLY A 230 -12.37 -5.63 -16.94
CA GLY A 230 -11.78 -5.05 -18.15
C GLY A 230 -10.91 -3.83 -17.84
N ILE A 231 -11.44 -2.85 -17.09
CA ILE A 231 -10.71 -1.63 -16.75
C ILE A 231 -9.46 -1.94 -15.92
N PHE A 232 -9.56 -2.75 -14.89
CA PHE A 232 -8.40 -3.10 -14.07
C PHE A 232 -7.37 -3.94 -14.83
N SER A 233 -7.80 -4.78 -15.77
CA SER A 233 -6.87 -5.46 -16.68
C SER A 233 -6.11 -4.47 -17.56
N CYS A 234 -6.77 -3.44 -18.09
CA CYS A 234 -6.11 -2.38 -18.87
C CYS A 234 -5.13 -1.58 -18.01
N ILE A 235 -5.52 -1.20 -16.77
CA ILE A 235 -4.62 -0.51 -15.83
C ILE A 235 -3.41 -1.38 -15.52
N SER A 236 -3.61 -2.68 -15.30
CA SER A 236 -2.53 -3.64 -15.00
C SER A 236 -1.55 -3.76 -16.16
N LEU A 237 -2.04 -3.90 -17.39
CA LEU A 237 -1.18 -3.96 -18.59
C LEU A 237 -0.41 -2.65 -18.78
N THR A 238 -1.06 -1.50 -18.60
CA THR A 238 -0.41 -0.19 -18.67
C THR A 238 0.70 -0.07 -17.63
N SER A 239 0.43 -0.48 -16.39
CA SER A 239 1.41 -0.54 -15.30
C SER A 239 2.62 -1.41 -15.68
N PHE A 240 2.37 -2.58 -16.26
CA PHE A 240 3.45 -3.47 -16.72
C PHE A 240 4.37 -2.80 -17.74
N PHE A 241 3.81 -2.15 -18.76
CA PHE A 241 4.61 -1.49 -19.79
C PHE A 241 5.43 -0.31 -19.24
N ILE A 242 4.86 0.48 -18.32
CA ILE A 242 5.56 1.59 -17.66
C ILE A 242 6.70 1.05 -16.82
N LEU A 243 6.44 0.06 -15.96
CA LEU A 243 7.46 -0.57 -15.12
C LEU A 243 8.58 -1.19 -15.96
N HIS A 244 8.23 -1.87 -17.05
CA HIS A 244 9.24 -2.46 -17.95
C HIS A 244 10.18 -1.41 -18.54
N LYS A 245 9.68 -0.22 -18.88
CA LYS A 245 10.51 0.91 -19.31
C LYS A 245 11.41 1.42 -18.19
N ILE A 246 10.84 1.60 -16.99
CA ILE A 246 11.57 2.11 -15.81
C ILE A 246 12.71 1.18 -15.43
N TYR A 247 12.49 -0.14 -15.42
CA TYR A 247 13.53 -1.11 -15.06
C TYR A 247 14.70 -1.17 -16.04
N LYS A 248 14.57 -0.58 -17.22
CA LYS A 248 15.66 -0.42 -18.21
C LYS A 248 16.45 0.88 -18.05
N LEU A 249 16.07 1.76 -17.13
CA LEU A 249 16.81 3.00 -16.88
C LEU A 249 18.12 2.68 -16.17
N PRO A 250 19.27 3.21 -16.64
CA PRO A 250 20.59 2.85 -16.10
C PRO A 250 20.74 3.09 -14.60
N PHE A 251 20.22 4.20 -14.09
CA PHE A 251 20.27 4.49 -12.66
C PHE A 251 19.42 3.53 -11.82
N VAL A 252 18.26 3.07 -12.33
CA VAL A 252 17.43 2.07 -11.66
C VAL A 252 18.13 0.72 -11.63
N GLU A 253 18.87 0.37 -12.68
CA GLU A 253 19.65 -0.85 -12.73
C GLU A 253 20.80 -0.83 -11.72
N ARG A 254 21.56 0.28 -11.64
CA ARG A 254 22.62 0.47 -10.63
C ARG A 254 22.06 0.40 -9.19
N LEU A 255 20.95 1.10 -8.93
CA LEU A 255 20.30 1.06 -7.62
C LEU A 255 19.83 -0.35 -7.27
N ARG A 256 19.25 -1.07 -8.23
CA ARG A 256 18.86 -2.46 -8.03
C ARG A 256 20.06 -3.33 -7.66
N GLU A 257 21.16 -3.22 -8.37
CA GLU A 257 22.39 -3.99 -8.09
C GLU A 257 23.00 -3.65 -6.71
N LYS A 258 22.95 -2.37 -6.31
CA LYS A 258 23.41 -1.91 -4.99
C LYS A 258 22.57 -2.48 -3.84
N TYR A 259 21.26 -2.69 -4.06
CA TYR A 259 20.30 -3.04 -3.00
C TYR A 259 19.70 -4.45 -3.10
N GLU A 260 19.87 -5.17 -4.21
CA GLU A 260 19.49 -6.59 -4.30
C GLU A 260 20.42 -7.41 -3.40
N ASP A 261 19.83 -8.05 -2.39
CA ASP A 261 20.59 -8.97 -1.54
C ASP A 261 20.99 -10.21 -2.38
N LYS A 262 22.28 -10.43 -2.50
CA LYS A 262 22.86 -11.54 -3.27
C LYS A 262 22.85 -12.82 -2.41
N GLY A 263 21.69 -13.44 -2.21
CA GLY A 263 21.66 -14.77 -1.62
C GLY A 263 20.43 -15.12 -0.79
N LEU A 264 19.98 -16.34 -0.93
CA LEU A 264 19.01 -17.02 -0.06
C LEU A 264 19.76 -17.57 1.17
N LEU A 265 20.03 -16.74 2.15
CA LEU A 265 20.57 -17.19 3.43
C LEU A 265 19.55 -16.85 4.52
N ILE A 266 19.08 -17.89 5.21
CA ILE A 266 18.34 -17.72 6.46
C ILE A 266 19.30 -17.09 7.46
N ASN A 267 19.14 -15.79 7.69
CA ASN A 267 20.03 -15.05 8.54
C ASN A 267 19.37 -14.83 9.89
N GLN A 268 19.83 -15.56 10.91
CA GLN A 268 19.34 -15.37 12.30
C GLN A 268 19.47 -13.93 12.77
N MET A 269 20.46 -13.18 12.26
CA MET A 269 20.61 -11.75 12.58
C MET A 269 19.39 -10.93 12.13
N ILE A 270 18.75 -11.29 11.00
CA ILE A 270 17.55 -10.56 10.52
C ILE A 270 16.39 -10.70 11.49
N LEU A 271 16.20 -11.87 12.10
CA LEU A 271 15.13 -12.05 13.09
C LEU A 271 15.39 -11.20 14.35
N VAL A 272 16.62 -11.20 14.85
CA VAL A 272 17.02 -10.37 16.01
C VAL A 272 16.86 -8.88 15.69
N ASP A 273 17.28 -8.44 14.51
CA ASP A 273 17.14 -7.06 14.09
C ASP A 273 15.68 -6.68 13.82
N SER A 274 14.85 -7.60 13.34
CA SER A 274 13.40 -7.39 13.23
C SER A 274 12.77 -7.16 14.60
N VAL A 275 13.09 -7.99 15.59
CA VAL A 275 12.61 -7.79 16.97
C VAL A 275 13.10 -6.48 17.55
N LYS A 276 14.38 -6.14 17.38
CA LYS A 276 14.91 -4.85 17.84
C LYS A 276 14.24 -3.66 17.14
N SER A 277 13.90 -3.79 15.85
CA SER A 277 13.22 -2.73 15.11
C SER A 277 11.78 -2.50 15.60
N ILE A 278 11.09 -3.52 16.13
CA ILE A 278 9.81 -3.36 16.82
C ILE A 278 9.93 -2.33 17.95
N PHE A 279 10.96 -2.49 18.80
CA PHE A 279 11.18 -1.54 19.92
C PHE A 279 11.54 -0.13 19.44
N VAL A 280 12.09 0.03 18.23
CA VAL A 280 12.39 1.34 17.67
C VAL A 280 11.13 2.07 17.17
N VAL A 281 10.13 1.35 16.69
CA VAL A 281 8.89 1.93 16.11
C VAL A 281 7.62 1.41 16.78
N TRP A 282 7.69 0.95 18.01
CA TRP A 282 6.62 0.25 18.72
C TRP A 282 5.30 1.04 18.79
N GLU A 283 5.36 2.37 18.93
CA GLU A 283 4.18 3.23 18.94
C GLU A 283 3.41 3.12 17.62
N TYR A 284 4.13 3.09 16.51
CA TYR A 284 3.56 2.99 15.17
C TYR A 284 3.09 1.59 14.83
N VAL A 285 3.72 0.57 15.40
CA VAL A 285 3.26 -0.82 15.34
C VAL A 285 1.89 -0.94 16.02
N ILE A 286 1.73 -0.39 17.22
CA ILE A 286 0.44 -0.39 17.93
C ILE A 286 -0.60 0.43 17.20
N ILE A 287 -0.26 1.62 16.73
CA ILE A 287 -1.20 2.48 15.97
C ILE A 287 -1.66 1.76 14.71
N GLY A 288 -0.75 1.18 13.95
CA GLY A 288 -1.07 0.44 12.73
C GLY A 288 -1.95 -0.78 12.98
N PHE A 289 -1.59 -1.61 13.95
CA PHE A 289 -2.39 -2.75 14.36
C PHE A 289 -3.83 -2.34 14.71
N LEU A 290 -3.98 -1.37 15.59
CA LEU A 290 -5.29 -0.95 16.09
C LEU A 290 -6.12 -0.19 15.04
N ALA A 291 -5.49 0.54 14.10
CA ALA A 291 -6.20 1.19 13.01
C ALA A 291 -6.93 0.17 12.14
N ASN A 292 -6.23 -0.86 11.69
CA ASN A 292 -6.84 -1.92 10.90
C ASN A 292 -7.77 -2.82 11.72
N PHE A 293 -7.40 -3.13 12.96
CA PHE A 293 -8.27 -3.91 13.85
C PHE A 293 -9.65 -3.26 14.00
N ILE A 294 -9.72 -1.95 14.25
CA ILE A 294 -10.99 -1.22 14.37
C ILE A 294 -11.70 -1.15 13.02
N ALA A 295 -10.98 -0.82 11.96
CA ALA A 295 -11.57 -0.70 10.63
C ALA A 295 -12.24 -2.00 10.20
N TYR A 296 -11.53 -3.12 10.32
CA TYR A 296 -12.01 -4.43 9.84
C TYR A 296 -12.99 -5.14 10.78
N GLN A 297 -13.22 -4.63 11.99
CA GLN A 297 -14.37 -5.03 12.79
C GLN A 297 -15.70 -4.58 12.19
N MET A 298 -15.73 -3.41 11.56
CA MET A 298 -16.96 -2.82 11.03
C MET A 298 -17.06 -2.97 9.52
N TYR A 299 -16.00 -2.72 8.81
CA TYR A 299 -15.94 -2.80 7.35
C TYR A 299 -15.01 -3.94 6.91
N PRO A 300 -15.34 -4.70 5.86
CA PRO A 300 -16.50 -4.54 4.97
C PRO A 300 -17.78 -5.30 5.41
N THR A 301 -17.78 -5.92 6.57
CA THR A 301 -18.81 -6.91 6.93
C THR A 301 -19.96 -6.35 7.74
N VAL A 302 -19.70 -5.87 8.98
CA VAL A 302 -20.80 -5.51 9.89
C VAL A 302 -21.61 -4.34 9.37
N PHE A 303 -20.95 -3.22 9.05
CA PHE A 303 -21.66 -2.00 8.72
C PHE A 303 -22.46 -2.10 7.42
N PRO A 304 -21.89 -2.47 6.26
CA PRO A 304 -22.68 -2.53 5.03
C PRO A 304 -23.66 -3.70 4.99
N ILE A 305 -23.35 -4.84 5.63
CA ILE A 305 -24.17 -6.05 5.53
C ILE A 305 -25.34 -6.01 6.49
N CYS A 306 -25.13 -5.64 7.76
CA CYS A 306 -26.14 -5.66 8.80
C CYS A 306 -27.12 -4.49 8.71
N ILE A 307 -26.80 -3.42 7.97
CA ILE A 307 -27.73 -2.31 7.73
C ILE A 307 -28.89 -2.79 6.85
N GLN A 308 -30.12 -2.52 7.29
CA GLN A 308 -31.33 -2.80 6.51
C GLN A 308 -31.51 -1.74 5.41
N SER A 309 -30.86 -1.92 4.28
CA SER A 309 -30.88 -0.99 3.16
C SER A 309 -30.88 -1.74 1.82
N SER A 310 -31.14 -1.01 0.73
CA SER A 310 -31.02 -1.58 -0.61
C SER A 310 -29.58 -1.99 -0.91
N LYS A 311 -29.39 -2.91 -1.86
CA LYS A 311 -28.07 -3.38 -2.28
C LYS A 311 -27.19 -2.26 -2.82
N GLU A 312 -27.84 -1.37 -3.58
CA GLU A 312 -27.18 -0.19 -4.12
C GLU A 312 -26.66 0.71 -3.00
N MET A 313 -27.46 0.94 -1.95
CA MET A 313 -27.04 1.73 -0.80
C MET A 313 -25.89 1.06 -0.03
N LYS A 314 -25.92 -0.25 0.15
CA LYS A 314 -24.81 -0.99 0.79
C LYS A 314 -23.49 -0.84 0.02
N GLY A 315 -23.56 -1.00 -1.31
CA GLY A 315 -22.40 -0.76 -2.17
C GLY A 315 -21.93 0.70 -2.14
N LEU A 316 -22.86 1.65 -2.12
CA LEU A 316 -22.56 3.07 -2.02
C LEU A 316 -21.87 3.42 -0.69
N LEU A 317 -22.35 2.90 0.44
CA LEU A 317 -21.74 3.13 1.76
C LEU A 317 -20.31 2.56 1.81
N SER A 318 -20.10 1.37 1.27
CA SER A 318 -18.77 0.77 1.14
C SER A 318 -17.86 1.64 0.28
N GLY A 319 -18.35 2.11 -0.85
CA GLY A 319 -17.59 2.97 -1.75
C GLY A 319 -17.25 4.34 -1.17
N ILE A 320 -18.18 4.96 -0.45
CA ILE A 320 -17.96 6.26 0.24
C ILE A 320 -16.91 6.13 1.35
N LEU A 321 -16.87 5.01 2.05
CA LEU A 321 -15.81 4.72 3.01
C LEU A 321 -14.44 4.68 2.32
N LEU A 322 -14.34 3.94 1.21
CA LEU A 322 -13.12 3.86 0.40
C LEU A 322 -12.73 5.22 -0.20
N PHE A 323 -13.72 6.05 -0.55
CA PHE A 323 -13.47 7.42 -1.00
C PHE A 323 -12.88 8.27 0.12
N GLY A 324 -13.42 8.20 1.34
CA GLY A 324 -12.89 8.89 2.51
C GLY A 324 -11.45 8.48 2.80
N ASP A 325 -11.17 7.18 2.78
CA ASP A 325 -9.84 6.61 2.97
C ASP A 325 -8.85 7.14 1.90
N SER A 326 -9.24 7.10 0.62
CA SER A 326 -8.41 7.61 -0.48
C SER A 326 -8.16 9.12 -0.39
N ALA A 327 -9.18 9.90 -0.04
CA ALA A 327 -9.04 11.34 0.15
C ALA A 327 -8.04 11.67 1.27
N ALA A 328 -8.06 10.91 2.36
CA ALA A 328 -7.11 11.06 3.45
C ALA A 328 -5.67 10.70 3.02
N HIS A 329 -5.50 9.63 2.24
CA HIS A 329 -4.19 9.24 1.72
C HIS A 329 -3.60 10.31 0.80
N LEU A 330 -4.42 10.89 -0.09
CA LEU A 330 -4.02 12.02 -0.93
C LEU A 330 -3.64 13.23 -0.08
N LEU A 331 -4.43 13.55 0.94
CA LEU A 331 -4.14 14.65 1.85
C LEU A 331 -2.80 14.47 2.55
N VAL A 332 -2.51 13.27 3.06
CA VAL A 332 -1.22 12.96 3.69
C VAL A 332 -0.07 13.05 2.69
N HIS A 333 -0.29 12.61 1.46
CA HIS A 333 0.72 12.70 0.40
C HIS A 333 1.09 14.15 0.05
N PHE A 334 0.10 15.01 -0.15
CA PHE A 334 0.33 16.41 -0.50
C PHE A 334 0.82 17.26 0.68
N LEU A 335 0.45 16.90 1.90
CA LEU A 335 0.82 17.61 3.13
C LEU A 335 1.83 16.83 3.98
N ASP A 336 2.68 16.02 3.37
CA ASP A 336 3.63 15.13 4.05
C ASP A 336 4.49 15.86 5.09
N SER A 337 4.95 17.09 4.77
CA SER A 337 5.75 17.92 5.66
C SER A 337 5.01 18.35 6.92
N TYR A 338 3.68 18.54 6.85
CA TYR A 338 2.84 18.81 7.99
C TYR A 338 2.69 17.56 8.87
N PHE A 339 2.37 16.42 8.25
CA PHE A 339 2.23 15.15 8.96
C PHE A 339 3.53 14.68 9.61
N LEU A 340 4.69 14.98 9.01
CA LEU A 340 5.99 14.75 9.64
C LEU A 340 6.16 15.51 10.96
N LYS A 341 5.58 16.70 11.09
CA LYS A 341 5.64 17.53 12.32
C LYS A 341 4.56 17.16 13.35
N MET A 342 3.53 16.39 12.95
CA MET A 342 2.45 16.02 13.88
C MET A 342 2.97 15.26 15.10
N ASN A 343 2.40 15.60 16.24
CA ASN A 343 2.74 14.95 17.49
C ASN A 343 2.03 13.58 17.59
N LEU A 344 2.66 12.63 18.27
CA LEU A 344 2.11 11.29 18.51
C LEU A 344 0.73 11.35 19.20
N CYS A 345 0.49 12.33 20.05
CA CYS A 345 -0.81 12.54 20.71
C CYS A 345 -1.96 12.72 19.71
N ILE A 346 -1.71 13.37 18.58
CA ILE A 346 -2.75 13.59 17.56
C ILE A 346 -3.15 12.24 16.92
N PHE A 347 -2.19 11.36 16.66
CA PHE A 347 -2.47 10.01 16.17
C PHE A 347 -3.32 9.21 17.15
N PHE A 348 -3.02 9.31 18.44
CA PHE A 348 -3.84 8.69 19.49
C PHE A 348 -5.24 9.28 19.58
N LEU A 349 -5.39 10.60 19.39
CA LEU A 349 -6.69 11.25 19.37
C LEU A 349 -7.55 10.79 18.18
N ILE A 350 -6.99 10.78 16.97
CA ILE A 350 -7.71 10.28 15.76
C ILE A 350 -8.13 8.82 15.98
N LYS A 351 -7.28 8.02 16.60
CA LYS A 351 -7.57 6.64 16.95
C LYS A 351 -8.69 6.51 17.96
N LEU A 352 -8.70 7.35 18.99
CA LEU A 352 -9.80 7.40 19.96
C LEU A 352 -11.13 7.76 19.29
N MET A 353 -11.11 8.68 18.31
CA MET A 353 -12.26 8.97 17.47
C MET A 353 -12.73 7.72 16.71
N MET A 354 -11.81 6.94 16.11
CA MET A 354 -12.20 5.70 15.43
C MET A 354 -12.88 4.69 16.37
N PHE A 355 -12.42 4.56 17.61
CA PHE A 355 -13.12 3.75 18.62
C PHE A 355 -14.53 4.27 18.90
N GLY A 356 -14.73 5.59 18.90
CA GLY A 356 -16.04 6.21 19.07
C GLY A 356 -17.04 5.88 17.96
N PHE A 357 -16.58 5.55 16.75
CA PHE A 357 -17.47 5.11 15.68
C PHE A 357 -18.06 3.70 15.93
N LEU A 358 -17.36 2.80 16.63
CA LEU A 358 -17.84 1.44 16.86
C LEU A 358 -19.22 1.38 17.54
N PRO A 359 -19.47 2.04 18.69
CA PRO A 359 -20.78 2.04 19.32
C PRO A 359 -21.85 2.73 18.46
N ILE A 360 -21.50 3.74 17.65
CA ILE A 360 -22.42 4.41 16.74
C ILE A 360 -22.88 3.42 15.65
N PHE A 361 -21.95 2.71 15.01
CA PHE A 361 -22.30 1.70 14.02
C PHE A 361 -23.12 0.54 14.63
N ALA A 362 -22.73 0.06 15.81
CA ALA A 362 -23.50 -0.97 16.51
C ALA A 362 -24.93 -0.51 16.82
N ALA A 363 -25.10 0.72 17.31
CA ALA A 363 -26.40 1.31 17.58
C ALA A 363 -27.26 1.43 16.30
N LEU A 364 -26.67 1.84 15.17
CA LEU A 364 -27.36 1.94 13.89
C LEU A 364 -27.81 0.57 13.35
N VAL A 365 -27.05 -0.48 13.61
CA VAL A 365 -27.43 -1.84 13.22
C VAL A 365 -28.59 -2.36 14.07
N VAL A 366 -28.62 -2.04 15.37
CA VAL A 366 -29.66 -2.51 16.31
C VAL A 366 -30.93 -1.67 16.23
N TYR A 367 -30.81 -0.35 16.12
CA TYR A 367 -31.93 0.61 16.17
C TYR A 367 -32.26 1.14 14.77
N HIS A 368 -32.93 0.35 13.95
CA HIS A 368 -33.28 0.69 12.56
C HIS A 368 -34.20 1.90 12.40
N ASN A 369 -35.00 2.26 13.42
CA ASN A 369 -36.00 3.33 13.38
C ASN A 369 -35.53 4.65 14.00
N SER A 370 -34.23 4.85 14.20
CA SER A 370 -33.71 6.08 14.76
C SER A 370 -33.70 7.21 13.73
N ILE A 371 -33.81 8.47 14.22
CA ILE A 371 -33.65 9.68 13.38
C ILE A 371 -32.33 9.69 12.63
N PHE A 372 -31.33 9.02 13.19
CA PHE A 372 -29.98 8.90 12.59
C PHE A 372 -29.93 7.86 11.46
N TYR A 373 -31.01 7.08 11.22
CA TYR A 373 -31.08 6.15 10.11
C TYR A 373 -31.43 6.85 8.79
N ASN A 374 -30.69 7.92 8.49
CA ASN A 374 -30.83 8.71 7.29
C ASN A 374 -29.64 8.40 6.35
N SER A 375 -29.92 8.21 5.06
CA SER A 375 -28.90 7.91 4.05
C SER A 375 -27.74 8.92 4.05
N TYR A 376 -28.01 10.21 4.18
CA TYR A 376 -26.96 11.23 4.22
C TYR A 376 -26.08 11.13 5.48
N PHE A 377 -26.69 10.83 6.63
CA PHE A 377 -25.94 10.62 7.87
C PHE A 377 -25.07 9.38 7.78
N LEU A 378 -25.60 8.27 7.25
CA LEU A 378 -24.84 7.03 7.03
C LEU A 378 -23.66 7.25 6.07
N MET A 379 -23.86 8.01 4.99
CA MET A 379 -22.81 8.39 4.06
C MET A 379 -21.73 9.26 4.72
N ALA A 380 -22.13 10.29 5.48
CA ALA A 380 -21.19 11.14 6.19
C ALA A 380 -20.38 10.37 7.25
N LEU A 381 -21.03 9.45 7.95
CA LEU A 381 -20.40 8.59 8.95
C LEU A 381 -19.38 7.66 8.29
N SER A 382 -19.75 7.00 7.17
CA SER A 382 -18.84 6.13 6.39
C SER A 382 -17.63 6.89 5.88
N TYR A 383 -17.84 8.07 5.30
CA TYR A 383 -16.77 8.94 4.83
C TYR A 383 -15.81 9.31 5.96
N SER A 384 -16.36 9.81 7.08
CA SER A 384 -15.55 10.25 8.22
C SER A 384 -14.72 9.11 8.83
N PHE A 385 -15.30 7.92 8.91
CA PHE A 385 -14.59 6.74 9.40
C PHE A 385 -13.45 6.34 8.47
N GLY A 386 -13.71 6.25 7.15
CA GLY A 386 -12.69 5.97 6.14
C GLY A 386 -11.59 7.04 6.15
N PHE A 387 -11.96 8.31 6.26
CA PHE A 387 -11.00 9.42 6.32
C PHE A 387 -10.06 9.33 7.53
N CYS A 388 -10.59 9.03 8.72
CA CYS A 388 -9.77 8.81 9.92
C CYS A 388 -8.83 7.62 9.74
N HIS A 389 -9.31 6.52 9.16
CA HIS A 389 -8.50 5.34 8.87
C HIS A 389 -7.36 5.67 7.90
N GLY A 390 -7.66 6.36 6.79
CA GLY A 390 -6.67 6.72 5.78
C GLY A 390 -5.58 7.66 6.32
N ILE A 391 -5.93 8.62 7.19
CA ILE A 391 -4.90 9.44 7.86
C ILE A 391 -3.96 8.57 8.67
N LEU A 392 -4.50 7.67 9.52
CA LEU A 392 -3.66 6.85 10.39
C LEU A 392 -2.79 5.89 9.61
N SER A 393 -3.36 5.22 8.61
CA SER A 393 -2.65 4.21 7.83
C SER A 393 -1.49 4.81 7.03
N ASN A 394 -1.67 5.95 6.36
CA ASN A 394 -0.61 6.57 5.57
C ASN A 394 0.40 7.35 6.43
N ALA A 395 -0.07 8.16 7.36
CA ALA A 395 0.81 9.01 8.17
C ALA A 395 1.78 8.19 9.04
N VAL A 396 1.42 6.98 9.44
CA VAL A 396 2.33 6.05 10.12
C VAL A 396 3.54 5.74 9.24
N PHE A 397 3.35 5.40 7.97
CA PHE A 397 4.47 5.10 7.05
C PHE A 397 5.34 6.31 6.75
N VAL A 398 4.75 7.51 6.67
CA VAL A 398 5.51 8.78 6.52
C VAL A 398 6.44 9.01 7.71
N LYS A 399 6.01 8.64 8.93
CA LYS A 399 6.75 8.86 10.18
C LYS A 399 7.90 7.88 10.41
N ILE A 400 7.82 6.65 9.94
CA ILE A 400 8.81 5.61 10.23
C ILE A 400 10.26 6.04 9.91
N PRO A 401 10.57 6.55 8.70
CA PRO A 401 11.93 6.96 8.38
C PRO A 401 12.46 8.06 9.31
N GLU A 402 11.62 9.03 9.67
CA GLU A 402 11.97 10.12 10.56
C GLU A 402 12.29 9.62 11.97
N VAL A 403 11.48 8.71 12.49
CA VAL A 403 11.67 8.11 13.82
C VAL A 403 12.98 7.32 13.88
N CYS A 404 13.26 6.50 12.87
CA CYS A 404 14.51 5.76 12.79
C CYS A 404 15.73 6.70 12.79
N ARG A 405 15.68 7.80 12.04
CA ARG A 405 16.75 8.81 12.01
C ARG A 405 16.87 9.56 13.34
N LYS A 406 15.78 10.04 13.93
CA LYS A 406 15.78 10.74 15.23
C LYS A 406 16.33 9.86 16.35
N ARG A 407 16.06 8.56 16.32
CA ARG A 407 16.56 7.58 17.29
C ARG A 407 17.97 7.09 16.97
N LYS A 408 18.62 7.61 15.92
CA LYS A 408 19.95 7.17 15.41
C LYS A 408 20.00 5.65 15.14
N LYS A 409 18.93 5.12 14.57
CA LYS A 409 18.72 3.69 14.27
C LYS A 409 18.47 3.45 12.80
N GLU A 410 19.22 4.12 11.92
CA GLU A 410 19.06 4.07 10.46
C GLU A 410 19.21 2.66 9.88
N GLN A 411 19.97 1.80 10.55
CA GLN A 411 20.10 0.37 10.19
C GLN A 411 18.77 -0.36 10.10
N TYR A 412 17.72 0.11 10.79
CA TYR A 412 16.38 -0.51 10.76
C TYR A 412 15.43 0.12 9.74
N LEU A 413 15.85 1.12 8.95
CA LEU A 413 15.02 1.75 7.93
C LEU A 413 14.42 0.75 6.94
N LYS A 414 15.16 -0.32 6.59
CA LYS A 414 14.70 -1.36 5.67
C LYS A 414 13.67 -2.33 6.30
N LEU A 415 13.72 -2.52 7.62
CA LEU A 415 12.91 -3.51 8.33
C LEU A 415 11.66 -2.90 8.95
N ALA A 416 11.75 -1.69 9.49
CA ALA A 416 10.67 -1.05 10.24
C ALA A 416 9.35 -0.90 9.45
N PRO A 417 9.32 -0.50 8.17
CA PRO A 417 8.08 -0.44 7.40
C PRO A 417 7.40 -1.81 7.24
N ASN A 418 8.19 -2.86 7.02
CA ASN A 418 7.66 -4.22 6.87
C ASN A 418 7.04 -4.75 8.17
N ILE A 419 7.63 -4.40 9.31
CA ILE A 419 7.10 -4.78 10.62
C ILE A 419 5.79 -4.06 10.91
N VAL A 420 5.72 -2.76 10.61
CA VAL A 420 4.48 -2.01 10.74
C VAL A 420 3.43 -2.55 9.77
N PHE A 421 3.81 -2.89 8.54
CA PHE A 421 2.89 -3.54 7.60
C PHE A 421 2.37 -4.89 8.13
N LEU A 422 3.23 -5.72 8.72
CA LEU A 422 2.81 -6.96 9.37
C LEU A 422 1.80 -6.70 10.51
N ALA A 423 2.02 -5.64 11.30
CA ALA A 423 1.06 -5.24 12.34
C ALA A 423 -0.31 -4.82 11.76
N PHE A 424 -0.33 -4.11 10.64
CA PHE A 424 -1.57 -3.81 9.91
C PHE A 424 -2.30 -5.09 9.50
N VAL A 425 -1.59 -6.06 8.90
CA VAL A 425 -2.19 -7.32 8.45
C VAL A 425 -2.72 -8.15 9.62
N LEU A 426 -2.00 -8.19 10.75
CA LEU A 426 -2.47 -8.83 11.99
C LEU A 426 -3.74 -8.15 12.52
N GLY A 427 -3.78 -6.82 12.51
CA GLY A 427 -4.97 -6.04 12.87
C GLY A 427 -6.15 -6.38 11.96
N THR A 428 -5.94 -6.47 10.65
CA THR A 428 -6.95 -6.88 9.68
C THR A 428 -7.49 -8.28 10.00
N MET A 429 -6.62 -9.27 10.17
CA MET A 429 -7.02 -10.65 10.44
C MET A 429 -7.88 -10.75 11.70
N ILE A 430 -7.42 -10.16 12.80
CA ILE A 430 -8.15 -10.23 14.07
C ILE A 430 -9.45 -9.42 13.98
N GLY A 431 -9.43 -8.26 13.31
CA GLY A 431 -10.62 -7.46 13.05
C GLY A 431 -11.69 -8.22 12.26
N VAL A 432 -11.31 -8.95 11.21
CA VAL A 432 -12.20 -9.81 10.43
C VAL A 432 -12.77 -10.95 11.26
N VAL A 433 -11.97 -11.59 12.11
CA VAL A 433 -12.45 -12.65 13.03
C VAL A 433 -13.50 -12.10 13.99
N VAL A 434 -13.22 -10.94 14.59
CA VAL A 434 -14.16 -10.27 15.51
C VAL A 434 -15.41 -9.81 14.76
N SER A 435 -15.30 -9.35 13.51
CA SER A 435 -16.46 -8.96 12.70
C SER A 435 -17.41 -10.12 12.43
N LYS A 436 -16.89 -11.34 12.20
CA LYS A 436 -17.73 -12.56 12.11
C LYS A 436 -18.54 -12.81 13.38
N LEU A 437 -17.89 -12.65 14.54
CA LEU A 437 -18.57 -12.78 15.82
C LEU A 437 -19.67 -11.72 15.99
N HIS A 438 -19.40 -10.47 15.62
CA HIS A 438 -20.39 -9.40 15.65
C HIS A 438 -21.58 -9.68 14.74
N VAL A 439 -21.34 -10.15 13.49
CA VAL A 439 -22.44 -10.53 12.58
C VAL A 439 -23.28 -11.64 13.19
N HIS A 440 -22.66 -12.69 13.71
CA HIS A 440 -23.38 -13.79 14.37
C HIS A 440 -24.23 -13.32 15.56
N LEU A 441 -23.69 -12.43 16.40
CA LEU A 441 -24.41 -11.87 17.55
C LEU A 441 -25.56 -10.92 17.16
N LEU A 442 -25.37 -10.14 16.08
CA LEU A 442 -26.35 -9.12 15.65
C LEU A 442 -27.46 -9.69 14.76
N THR A 443 -27.17 -10.75 14.00
CA THR A 443 -28.13 -11.31 13.04
C THR A 443 -28.70 -12.65 13.48
N GLY A 444 -28.16 -13.30 14.49
CA GLY A 444 -28.57 -14.63 14.95
C GLY A 444 -28.26 -15.73 13.94
N GLN A 445 -27.40 -15.46 12.95
CA GLN A 445 -27.02 -16.40 11.86
C GLN A 445 -25.63 -16.99 12.07
#